data_780a7ff3e52fc13cc4cffffcfe8ee9b6
#
_entry.id   780a7ff3e52fc13cc4cffffcfe8ee9b6
#
_cell.length_a   1.000
_cell.length_b   1.000
_cell.length_c   1.000
_cell.angle_alpha   90.00
_cell.angle_beta   90.00
_cell.angle_gamma   90.00
#
_symmetry.space_group_name_H-M   'P 1'
#
loop_
_entity.id
_entity.type
_entity.pdbx_description
1 polymer ?
#
loop_
_entity_poly.entity_id
_entity_poly.type
_entity_poly.pdbx_seq_one_letter_code
_entity_poly.pdbx_strand_id
1 'polypeptide(L)'
;MADSAINVVIYSTPWCAFCKTEKQYLEHLGVPFITRDIEEEDGALDELLAKVGGTTSSVPITDIDGVIIRGFDRRKIDETLKAKGLVK
;
A
#
# COMPACT_ATOMS: atom_id res chain seq x y z
N MET A 1 16.66 -5.91 -11.25
CA MET A 1 17.03 -4.68 -10.91
C MET A 1 16.41 -4.23 -9.62
N ALA A 2 16.84 -3.10 -9.14
CA ALA A 2 16.47 -2.65 -7.81
C ALA A 2 14.96 -2.47 -7.65
N ASP A 3 14.30 -1.96 -8.67
CA ASP A 3 12.87 -1.72 -8.61
C ASP A 3 12.05 -2.99 -8.50
N SER A 4 12.58 -4.11 -8.95
CA SER A 4 11.86 -5.38 -8.87
C SER A 4 11.74 -5.88 -7.43
N ALA A 5 12.48 -5.29 -6.51
CA ALA A 5 12.40 -5.67 -5.10
C ALA A 5 11.25 -4.98 -4.37
N ILE A 6 10.60 -4.01 -5.00
CA ILE A 6 9.53 -3.26 -4.34
C ILE A 6 8.18 -3.83 -4.76
N ASN A 7 7.57 -4.58 -3.86
CA ASN A 7 6.29 -5.24 -4.12
C ASN A 7 5.14 -4.63 -3.34
N VAL A 8 5.39 -3.54 -2.62
CA VAL A 8 4.38 -2.91 -1.76
C VAL A 8 4.13 -1.49 -2.24
N VAL A 9 2.87 -1.21 -2.55
CA VAL A 9 2.45 0.12 -2.99
C VAL A 9 1.33 0.59 -2.06
N ILE A 10 1.48 1.78 -1.51
CA ILE A 10 0.46 2.37 -0.64
C ILE A 10 -0.19 3.53 -1.36
N TYR A 11 -1.50 3.41 -1.60
CA TYR A 11 -2.28 4.49 -2.19
C TYR A 11 -2.84 5.35 -1.05
N SER A 12 -2.52 6.62 -1.08
CA SER A 12 -2.79 7.51 0.04
C SER A 12 -3.21 8.89 -0.42
N THR A 13 -3.54 9.73 0.57
CA THR A 13 -3.80 11.15 0.35
C THR A 13 -2.97 11.94 1.36
N PRO A 14 -2.75 13.25 1.10
CA PRO A 14 -1.93 14.05 2.02
C PRO A 14 -2.53 14.22 3.41
N TRP A 15 -3.86 14.10 3.53
CA TRP A 15 -4.56 14.32 4.79
C TRP A 15 -4.83 13.02 5.57
N CYS A 16 -4.36 11.89 5.10
CA CYS A 16 -4.69 10.60 5.69
C CYS A 16 -3.74 10.25 6.83
N ALA A 17 -4.26 10.27 8.06
CA ALA A 17 -3.46 9.93 9.23
C ALA A 17 -3.08 8.46 9.27
N PHE A 18 -4.01 7.58 8.88
CA PHE A 18 -3.73 6.14 8.86
C PHE A 18 -2.69 5.78 7.82
N CYS A 19 -2.65 6.51 6.71
CA CYS A 19 -1.62 6.30 5.70
C CYS A 19 -0.23 6.56 6.28
N LYS A 20 -0.10 7.61 7.04
CA LYS A 20 1.15 7.96 7.68
C LYS A 20 1.58 6.88 8.68
N THR A 21 0.63 6.40 9.47
CA THR A 21 0.88 5.34 10.46
C THR A 21 1.35 4.07 9.76
N GLU A 22 0.71 3.71 8.66
CA GLU A 22 1.08 2.52 7.90
C GLU A 22 2.48 2.64 7.34
N LYS A 23 2.84 3.80 6.80
CA LYS A 23 4.19 4.04 6.29
C LYS A 23 5.23 3.83 7.37
N GLN A 24 4.98 4.40 8.55
CA GLN A 24 5.90 4.26 9.68
C GLN A 24 6.02 2.80 10.11
N TYR A 25 4.93 2.09 10.10
CA TYR A 25 4.92 0.68 10.47
C TYR A 25 5.77 -0.15 9.51
N LEU A 26 5.61 0.06 8.22
CA LEU A 26 6.40 -0.66 7.22
C LEU A 26 7.88 -0.29 7.28
N GLU A 27 8.18 0.97 7.57
CA GLU A 27 9.57 1.40 7.77
C GLU A 27 10.20 0.69 8.96
N HIS A 28 9.42 0.56 10.03
CA HIS A 28 9.89 -0.15 11.23
C HIS A 28 10.19 -1.61 10.92
N LEU A 29 9.41 -2.23 10.06
CA LEU A 29 9.65 -3.62 9.65
C LEU A 29 10.78 -3.77 8.65
N GLY A 30 11.28 -2.67 8.10
CA GLY A 30 12.31 -2.73 7.09
C GLY A 30 11.80 -3.18 5.72
N VAL A 31 10.51 -3.03 5.46
CA VAL A 31 9.90 -3.43 4.20
C VAL A 31 9.95 -2.25 3.22
N PRO A 32 10.57 -2.41 2.07
CA PRO A 32 10.56 -1.34 1.07
C PRO A 32 9.18 -1.19 0.46
N PHE A 33 8.75 0.04 0.27
CA PHE A 33 7.45 0.34 -0.34
C PHE A 33 7.54 1.65 -1.11
N ILE A 34 6.58 1.85 -2.01
CA ILE A 34 6.40 3.15 -2.64
C ILE A 34 5.00 3.66 -2.29
N THR A 35 4.84 4.97 -2.33
CA THR A 35 3.55 5.58 -2.07
C THR A 35 3.05 6.28 -3.32
N ARG A 36 1.74 6.22 -3.54
CA ARG A 36 1.09 6.90 -4.65
C ARG A 36 0.02 7.80 -4.06
N ASP A 37 0.11 9.08 -4.37
CA ASP A 37 -0.88 10.04 -3.91
C ASP A 37 -1.99 10.14 -4.94
N ILE A 38 -3.16 9.63 -4.58
CA ILE A 38 -4.27 9.53 -5.53
C ILE A 38 -4.91 10.89 -5.85
N GLU A 39 -4.56 11.93 -5.09
CA GLU A 39 -5.05 13.28 -5.36
C GLU A 39 -4.08 14.09 -6.20
N GLU A 40 -2.79 13.85 -6.05
CA GLU A 40 -1.77 14.69 -6.67
C GLU A 40 -1.05 14.01 -7.84
N GLU A 41 -0.91 12.70 -7.81
CA GLU A 41 -0.22 12.00 -8.89
C GLU A 41 -1.18 11.64 -10.00
N ASP A 42 -0.86 12.07 -11.22
CA ASP A 42 -1.68 11.75 -12.37
C ASP A 42 -1.72 10.25 -12.58
N GLY A 43 -2.92 9.72 -12.76
CA GLY A 43 -3.10 8.30 -13.02
C GLY A 43 -3.11 7.41 -11.79
N ALA A 44 -2.72 7.93 -10.62
CA ALA A 44 -2.68 7.10 -9.43
C ALA A 44 -4.07 6.63 -9.01
N LEU A 45 -5.06 7.51 -9.08
CA LEU A 45 -6.43 7.14 -8.76
C LEU A 45 -6.97 6.10 -9.74
N ASP A 46 -6.73 6.31 -11.03
CA ASP A 46 -7.18 5.36 -12.04
C ASP A 46 -6.52 4.00 -11.84
N GLU A 47 -5.25 3.98 -11.51
CA GLU A 47 -4.53 2.76 -11.22
C GLU A 47 -5.16 2.03 -10.03
N LEU A 48 -5.46 2.76 -8.96
CA LEU A 48 -6.10 2.20 -7.79
C LEU A 48 -7.48 1.64 -8.11
N LEU A 49 -8.29 2.40 -8.84
CA LEU A 49 -9.64 1.96 -9.20
C LEU A 49 -9.61 0.69 -10.02
N ALA A 50 -8.64 0.55 -10.91
CA ALA A 50 -8.48 -0.67 -11.69
C ALA A 50 -8.17 -1.86 -10.80
N LYS A 51 -7.43 -1.66 -9.73
CA LYS A 51 -7.05 -2.74 -8.80
C LYS A 51 -8.19 -3.15 -7.88
N VAL A 52 -9.07 -2.21 -7.52
CA VAL A 52 -10.13 -2.49 -6.54
C VAL A 52 -11.51 -2.70 -7.17
N GLY A 53 -11.57 -2.74 -8.49
CA GLY A 53 -12.82 -3.03 -9.19
C GLY A 53 -13.67 -1.83 -9.51
N GLY A 54 -13.10 -0.64 -9.58
CA GLY A 54 -13.76 0.54 -10.11
C GLY A 54 -14.20 1.59 -9.11
N THR A 55 -14.31 1.26 -7.84
CA THR A 55 -14.68 2.24 -6.82
C THR A 55 -13.89 2.05 -5.54
N THR A 56 -13.59 3.15 -4.87
CA THR A 56 -13.04 3.12 -3.53
C THR A 56 -13.44 4.39 -2.81
N SER A 57 -13.68 4.28 -1.53
CA SER A 57 -14.01 5.44 -0.70
C SER A 57 -13.06 5.54 0.49
N SER A 58 -12.06 4.70 0.57
CA SER A 58 -11.20 4.67 1.74
C SER A 58 -9.74 4.64 1.34
N VAL A 59 -8.93 5.23 2.19
CA VAL A 59 -7.48 5.18 2.17
C VAL A 59 -7.03 4.87 3.59
N PRO A 60 -5.89 4.27 3.77
CA PRO A 60 -4.95 3.78 2.75
C PRO A 60 -5.45 2.49 2.09
N ILE A 61 -5.01 2.29 0.85
CA ILE A 61 -5.16 1.00 0.18
C ILE A 61 -3.75 0.50 -0.11
N THR A 62 -3.46 -0.72 0.26
CA THR A 62 -2.13 -1.28 0.10
C THR A 62 -2.18 -2.44 -0.87
N ASP A 63 -1.29 -2.42 -1.86
CA ASP A 63 -1.12 -3.53 -2.78
C ASP A 63 0.20 -4.22 -2.41
N ILE A 64 0.10 -5.44 -1.90
CA ILE A 64 1.27 -6.24 -1.54
C ILE A 64 1.34 -7.39 -2.52
N ASP A 65 2.16 -7.23 -3.55
CA ASP A 65 2.39 -8.24 -4.59
C ASP A 65 1.07 -8.76 -5.16
N GLY A 66 0.12 -7.85 -5.42
CA GLY A 66 -1.17 -8.18 -5.98
C GLY A 66 -2.28 -8.39 -4.98
N VAL A 67 -1.97 -8.43 -3.70
CA VAL A 67 -2.98 -8.58 -2.65
C VAL A 67 -3.41 -7.21 -2.17
N ILE A 68 -4.69 -6.92 -2.29
CA ILE A 68 -5.23 -5.60 -1.94
C ILE A 68 -5.75 -5.63 -0.52
N ILE A 69 -5.24 -4.70 0.29
CA ILE A 69 -5.66 -4.56 1.68
C ILE A 69 -6.29 -3.18 1.85
N ARG A 70 -7.52 -3.14 2.30
CA ARG A 70 -8.26 -1.88 2.48
C ARG A 70 -8.13 -1.40 3.90
N GLY A 71 -7.73 -0.14 4.05
CA GLY A 71 -7.52 0.45 5.35
C GLY A 71 -6.22 -0.04 5.98
N PHE A 72 -5.92 0.46 7.16
CA PHE A 72 -4.75 0.02 7.89
C PHE A 72 -5.12 -1.21 8.72
N ASP A 73 -5.07 -2.37 8.08
CA ASP A 73 -5.32 -3.64 8.75
C ASP A 73 -3.98 -4.30 9.02
N ARG A 74 -3.44 -4.02 10.18
CA ARG A 74 -2.12 -4.46 10.57
C ARG A 74 -1.96 -5.97 10.52
N ARG A 75 -2.99 -6.68 10.95
CA ARG A 75 -2.96 -8.15 10.95
C ARG A 75 -2.85 -8.70 9.54
N LYS A 76 -3.69 -8.20 8.63
CA LYS A 76 -3.67 -8.63 7.24
C LYS A 76 -2.36 -8.26 6.57
N ILE A 77 -1.85 -7.07 6.87
CA ILE A 77 -0.57 -6.64 6.33
C ILE A 77 0.53 -7.61 6.77
N ASP A 78 0.59 -7.92 8.07
CA ASP A 78 1.59 -8.85 8.59
C ASP A 78 1.48 -10.21 7.95
N GLU A 79 0.28 -10.76 7.89
CA GLU A 79 0.06 -12.08 7.31
C GLU A 79 0.45 -12.13 5.85
N THR A 80 0.09 -11.09 5.11
CA THR A 80 0.41 -11.03 3.69
C THR A 80 1.91 -10.88 3.46
N LEU A 81 2.57 -10.03 4.24
CA LEU A 81 4.01 -9.86 4.12
C LEU A 81 4.76 -11.15 4.42
N LYS A 82 4.31 -11.89 5.42
CA LYS A 82 4.92 -13.17 5.76
C LYS A 82 4.67 -14.19 4.67
N ALA A 83 3.46 -14.24 4.13
CA ALA A 83 3.11 -15.18 3.07
C ALA A 83 3.90 -14.92 1.80
N LYS A 84 4.26 -13.66 1.55
CA LYS A 84 5.04 -13.28 0.38
C LYS A 84 6.56 -13.30 0.63
N GLY A 85 6.96 -13.59 1.86
CA GLY A 85 8.38 -13.63 2.19
C GLY A 85 9.04 -12.26 2.27
N LEU A 86 8.27 -11.21 2.46
CA LEU A 86 8.80 -9.84 2.53
C LEU A 86 9.26 -9.46 3.93
N VAL A 87 8.82 -10.19 4.93
CA VAL A 87 9.32 -10.05 6.31
C VAL A 87 9.57 -11.43 6.87
N LYS A 88 10.39 -11.47 7.90
CA LYS A 88 10.73 -12.74 8.56
C LYS A 88 9.79 -13.06 9.71
#